data_1536767e9e828aab4c301ae824771a4b
#
_entry.id   1536767e9e828aab4c301ae824771a4b
#
_cell.length_a   1.000
_cell.length_b   1.000
_cell.length_c   1.000
_cell.angle_alpha   90.00
_cell.angle_beta   90.00
_cell.angle_gamma   90.00
#
_symmetry.space_group_name_H-M   'P 1'
#
loop_
_entity.id
_entity.type
_entity.pdbx_description
1 polymer ?
#
loop_
_entity_poly.entity_id
_entity_poly.type
_entity_poly.pdbx_seq_one_letter_code
_entity_poly.pdbx_strand_id
1 'polypeptide(L)'
;MLTLDNTGHAFADRWVRLGDDAMPPASGAVIVSLARLQAEPGLRPVALGGALGVALPPGGDIAPLLPLLGRVSLIELPFPVFKDGRGFSAARALREQHGFAGDLRATGHVLPDQYVALLRCGITSVALPEGADVAVWRAMLDRHETSGDPVTRALPFLRRAALPFGIGG
;
A
#
# COMPACT_ATOMS: atom_id res chain seq x y z
N MET A 1 6.27 -11.18 6.16
CA MET A 1 5.23 -11.05 5.10
C MET A 1 5.92 -10.74 3.79
N LEU A 2 5.50 -11.33 2.69
CA LEU A 2 6.02 -11.06 1.34
C LEU A 2 5.12 -10.00 0.68
N THR A 3 5.73 -9.03 0.01
CA THR A 3 5.03 -7.95 -0.69
C THR A 3 5.44 -7.94 -2.15
N LEU A 4 4.48 -7.72 -3.04
CA LEU A 4 4.70 -7.58 -4.47
C LEU A 4 4.49 -6.11 -4.86
N ASP A 5 5.43 -5.51 -5.58
CA ASP A 5 5.30 -4.13 -6.06
C ASP A 5 4.64 -4.06 -7.45
N ASN A 6 4.42 -2.85 -7.93
CA ASN A 6 3.79 -2.58 -9.23
C ASN A 6 4.62 -3.00 -10.46
N THR A 7 5.84 -3.48 -10.27
CA THR A 7 6.71 -4.02 -11.34
C THR A 7 6.75 -5.56 -11.33
N GLY A 8 6.02 -6.20 -10.41
CA GLY A 8 6.06 -7.63 -10.22
C GLY A 8 7.25 -8.12 -9.40
N HIS A 9 8.03 -7.23 -8.78
CA HIS A 9 9.13 -7.61 -7.90
C HIS A 9 8.61 -7.94 -6.50
N ALA A 10 8.99 -9.12 -6.00
CA ALA A 10 8.62 -9.57 -4.66
C ALA A 10 9.76 -9.30 -3.66
N PHE A 11 9.44 -8.75 -2.51
CA PHE A 11 10.40 -8.43 -1.47
C PHE A 11 9.84 -8.72 -0.06
N ALA A 12 10.73 -8.93 0.90
CA ALA A 12 10.35 -9.06 2.30
C ALA A 12 9.89 -7.70 2.85
N ASP A 13 8.73 -7.69 3.50
CA ASP A 13 8.19 -6.48 4.11
C ASP A 13 9.06 -6.04 5.30
N ARG A 14 9.45 -4.78 5.30
CA ARG A 14 10.23 -4.15 6.38
C ARG A 14 9.38 -3.33 7.36
N TRP A 15 8.10 -3.18 7.07
CA TRP A 15 7.18 -2.46 7.92
C TRP A 15 6.73 -3.31 9.10
N VAL A 16 6.81 -2.74 10.29
CA VAL A 16 6.35 -3.37 11.53
C VAL A 16 4.97 -2.84 11.87
N ARG A 17 3.99 -3.73 11.98
CA ARG A 17 2.65 -3.35 12.47
C ARG A 17 2.67 -3.25 13.98
N LEU A 18 2.27 -2.08 14.48
CA LEU A 18 2.16 -1.83 15.91
C LEU A 18 0.72 -1.97 16.38
N GLY A 19 0.52 -2.71 17.46
CA GLY A 19 -0.73 -2.67 18.22
C GLY A 19 -0.96 -1.26 18.81
N ASP A 20 -2.20 -0.97 19.16
CA ASP A 20 -2.58 0.39 19.58
C ASP A 20 -1.86 0.84 20.86
N ASP A 21 -1.49 -0.09 21.75
CA ASP A 21 -0.78 0.20 23.01
C ASP A 21 0.74 -0.04 22.92
N ALA A 22 1.26 -0.50 21.76
CA ALA A 22 2.67 -0.84 21.64
C ALA A 22 3.56 0.40 21.50
N MET A 23 4.68 0.44 22.20
CA MET A 23 5.69 1.48 22.04
C MET A 23 6.30 1.41 20.63
N PRO A 24 6.43 2.54 19.92
CA PRO A 24 7.17 2.57 18.67
C PRO A 24 8.62 2.13 18.86
N PRO A 25 9.18 1.33 17.95
CA PRO A 25 10.60 0.97 18.02
C PRO A 25 11.48 2.20 17.83
N ALA A 26 12.72 2.12 18.33
CA ALA A 26 13.68 3.21 18.21
C ALA A 26 14.04 3.57 16.76
N SER A 27 13.82 2.65 15.79
CA SER A 27 14.11 2.88 14.39
C SER A 27 13.23 2.00 13.50
N GLY A 28 13.12 2.36 12.23
CA GLY A 28 12.41 1.59 11.20
C GLY A 28 11.07 2.18 10.79
N ALA A 29 10.41 1.47 9.88
CA ALA A 29 9.11 1.84 9.35
C ALA A 29 8.00 1.12 10.13
N VAL A 30 6.99 1.87 10.57
CA VAL A 30 5.90 1.32 11.38
C VAL A 30 4.55 1.60 10.72
N ILE A 31 3.62 0.67 10.87
CA ILE A 31 2.22 0.82 10.48
C ILE A 31 1.37 0.81 11.74
N VAL A 32 0.53 1.81 11.89
CA VAL A 32 -0.42 1.94 13.00
C VAL A 32 -1.85 1.94 12.48
N SER A 33 -2.82 1.70 13.37
CA SER A 33 -4.23 1.87 13.03
C SER A 33 -4.56 3.36 12.78
N LEU A 34 -5.60 3.63 11.99
CA LEU A 34 -6.09 4.99 11.79
C LEU A 34 -6.55 5.61 13.13
N ALA A 35 -7.19 4.82 13.99
CA ALA A 35 -7.63 5.28 15.31
C ALA A 35 -6.45 5.77 16.16
N ARG A 36 -5.38 5.01 16.20
CA ARG A 36 -4.16 5.40 16.91
C ARG A 36 -3.51 6.66 16.32
N LEU A 37 -3.42 6.74 14.98
CA LEU A 37 -2.86 7.90 14.31
C LEU A 37 -3.61 9.19 14.64
N GLN A 38 -4.94 9.11 14.82
CA GLN A 38 -5.78 10.22 15.23
C GLN A 38 -5.63 10.57 16.71
N ALA A 39 -5.54 9.55 17.57
CA ALA A 39 -5.40 9.74 19.02
C ALA A 39 -4.05 10.33 19.43
N GLU A 40 -3.00 10.06 18.64
CA GLU A 40 -1.62 10.49 18.92
C GLU A 40 -1.10 11.46 17.84
N PRO A 41 -1.48 12.77 17.88
CA PRO A 41 -1.01 13.75 16.90
C PRO A 41 0.51 13.91 16.85
N GLY A 42 1.19 13.60 17.96
CA GLY A 42 2.65 13.62 18.09
C GLY A 42 3.37 12.36 17.64
N LEU A 43 2.62 11.30 17.26
CA LEU A 43 3.23 10.03 16.88
C LEU A 43 4.12 10.23 15.64
N ARG A 44 5.41 10.01 15.84
CA ARG A 44 6.43 10.02 14.79
C ARG A 44 7.36 8.84 15.03
N PRO A 45 7.91 8.23 13.98
CA PRO A 45 9.02 7.29 14.16
C PRO A 45 10.16 8.02 14.86
N VAL A 46 10.65 7.46 15.97
CA VAL A 46 11.57 8.14 16.90
C VAL A 46 12.95 8.40 16.30
N ALA A 47 13.32 7.73 15.21
CA ALA A 47 14.64 7.85 14.62
C ALA A 47 14.63 8.55 13.27
N LEU A 48 15.73 9.24 12.97
CA LEU A 48 16.06 9.77 11.65
C LEU A 48 15.93 8.65 10.59
N GLY A 49 15.02 8.85 9.64
CA GLY A 49 14.74 7.87 8.58
C GLY A 49 13.60 6.89 8.85
N GLY A 50 12.91 6.98 9.98
CA GLY A 50 11.69 6.21 10.25
C GLY A 50 10.53 6.68 9.37
N ALA A 51 9.76 5.74 8.83
CA ALA A 51 8.57 6.02 8.05
C ALA A 51 7.30 5.60 8.80
N LEU A 52 6.23 6.38 8.65
CA LEU A 52 4.94 6.13 9.25
C LEU A 52 3.95 5.66 8.18
N GLY A 53 3.36 4.50 8.40
CA GLY A 53 2.26 3.96 7.63
C GLY A 53 0.98 3.93 8.46
N VAL A 54 -0.15 3.87 7.78
CA VAL A 54 -1.46 3.72 8.41
C VAL A 54 -2.23 2.58 7.79
N ALA A 55 -2.85 1.75 8.63
CA ALA A 55 -3.81 0.74 8.20
C ALA A 55 -5.23 1.31 8.35
N LEU A 56 -5.97 1.36 7.25
CA LEU A 56 -7.37 1.73 7.28
C LEU A 56 -8.24 0.57 7.79
N PRO A 57 -9.34 0.87 8.49
CA PRO A 57 -10.33 -0.14 8.81
C PRO A 57 -11.04 -0.64 7.55
N PRO A 58 -11.63 -1.84 7.57
CA PRO A 58 -12.51 -2.29 6.51
C PRO A 58 -13.64 -1.29 6.23
N GLY A 59 -13.95 -1.09 4.95
CA GLY A 59 -15.04 -0.17 4.57
C GLY A 59 -14.64 1.01 3.71
N GLY A 60 -13.32 1.30 3.63
CA GLY A 60 -12.78 2.25 2.67
C GLY A 60 -13.09 3.73 2.94
N ASP A 61 -13.57 4.08 4.15
CA ASP A 61 -13.73 5.50 4.52
C ASP A 61 -12.36 6.15 4.72
N ILE A 62 -12.03 7.09 3.82
CA ILE A 62 -10.76 7.82 3.84
C ILE A 62 -10.89 9.20 4.49
N ALA A 63 -12.11 9.70 4.73
CA ALA A 63 -12.33 11.06 5.23
C ALA A 63 -11.56 11.35 6.52
N PRO A 64 -11.53 10.45 7.52
CA PRO A 64 -10.76 10.69 8.74
C PRO A 64 -9.23 10.73 8.55
N LEU A 65 -8.73 10.17 7.45
CA LEU A 65 -7.29 10.17 7.12
C LEU A 65 -6.85 11.46 6.41
N LEU A 66 -7.74 12.14 5.69
CA LEU A 66 -7.37 13.26 4.81
C LEU A 66 -6.52 14.34 5.51
N PRO A 67 -6.84 14.80 6.73
CA PRO A 67 -6.00 15.78 7.43
C PRO A 67 -4.61 15.28 7.77
N LEU A 68 -4.39 13.97 7.74
CA LEU A 68 -3.17 13.29 8.18
C LEU A 68 -2.32 12.77 7.02
N LEU A 69 -2.75 12.95 5.76
CA LEU A 69 -2.06 12.42 4.56
C LEU A 69 -0.60 12.83 4.48
N GLY A 70 -0.27 14.06 4.83
CA GLY A 70 1.10 14.57 4.82
C GLY A 70 2.04 13.93 5.86
N ARG A 71 1.50 13.14 6.79
CA ARG A 71 2.26 12.48 7.86
C ARG A 71 2.66 11.05 7.53
N VAL A 72 2.01 10.44 6.53
CA VAL A 72 2.17 9.01 6.22
C VAL A 72 2.82 8.80 4.87
N SER A 73 3.66 7.77 4.79
CA SER A 73 4.35 7.36 3.56
C SER A 73 3.72 6.11 2.95
N LEU A 74 2.89 5.40 3.74
CA LEU A 74 2.20 4.19 3.31
C LEU A 74 0.78 4.18 3.87
N ILE A 75 -0.18 3.77 3.04
CA ILE A 75 -1.57 3.51 3.44
C ILE A 75 -1.92 2.09 3.07
N GLU A 76 -2.32 1.28 4.05
CA GLU A 76 -2.86 -0.03 3.82
C GLU A 76 -4.38 0.02 3.65
N LEU A 77 -4.83 -0.52 2.53
CA LEU A 77 -6.24 -0.67 2.17
C LEU A 77 -6.62 -2.15 2.31
N PRO A 78 -7.47 -2.49 3.27
CA PRO A 78 -7.89 -3.87 3.45
C PRO A 78 -8.95 -4.27 2.43
N PHE A 79 -8.80 -5.47 1.91
CA PHE A 79 -9.78 -6.17 1.07
C PHE A 79 -10.28 -7.39 1.83
N PRO A 80 -11.28 -7.23 2.72
CA PRO A 80 -11.71 -8.29 3.64
C PRO A 80 -12.39 -9.45 2.93
N VAL A 81 -13.01 -9.18 1.78
CA VAL A 81 -13.68 -10.18 0.94
C VAL A 81 -13.47 -9.85 -0.53
N PHE A 82 -13.44 -10.89 -1.37
CA PHE A 82 -13.19 -10.81 -2.80
C PHE A 82 -14.09 -9.80 -3.56
N LYS A 83 -15.35 -9.63 -3.14
CA LYS A 83 -16.34 -8.76 -3.81
C LYS A 83 -16.40 -7.34 -3.28
N ASP A 84 -15.55 -6.96 -2.31
CA ASP A 84 -15.59 -5.62 -1.73
C ASP A 84 -14.84 -4.61 -2.63
N GLY A 85 -15.60 -3.87 -3.43
CA GLY A 85 -15.07 -2.85 -4.33
C GLY A 85 -14.65 -1.53 -3.66
N ARG A 86 -14.94 -1.33 -2.36
CA ARG A 86 -14.68 -0.05 -1.67
C ARG A 86 -13.19 0.30 -1.61
N GLY A 87 -12.32 -0.68 -1.47
CA GLY A 87 -10.87 -0.47 -1.50
C GLY A 87 -10.36 0.09 -2.84
N PHE A 88 -10.94 -0.31 -3.96
CA PHE A 88 -10.63 0.25 -5.29
C PHE A 88 -11.01 1.72 -5.39
N SER A 89 -12.22 2.07 -4.93
CA SER A 89 -12.69 3.46 -4.92
C SER A 89 -11.86 4.34 -4.00
N ALA A 90 -11.50 3.84 -2.82
CA ALA A 90 -10.63 4.54 -1.87
C ALA A 90 -9.23 4.80 -2.46
N ALA A 91 -8.62 3.79 -3.10
CA ALA A 91 -7.32 3.93 -3.75
C ALA A 91 -7.35 5.02 -4.83
N ARG A 92 -8.37 4.98 -5.71
CA ARG A 92 -8.53 5.97 -6.76
C ARG A 92 -8.74 7.38 -6.20
N ALA A 93 -9.58 7.55 -5.19
CA ALA A 93 -9.81 8.84 -4.55
C ALA A 93 -8.52 9.40 -3.92
N LEU A 94 -7.75 8.58 -3.21
CA LEU A 94 -6.47 8.99 -2.62
C LEU A 94 -5.49 9.48 -3.68
N ARG A 95 -5.43 8.83 -4.85
CA ARG A 95 -4.55 9.25 -5.95
C ARG A 95 -5.07 10.46 -6.71
N GLU A 96 -6.30 10.39 -7.24
CA GLU A 96 -6.82 11.33 -8.20
C GLU A 96 -7.34 12.61 -7.55
N GLN A 97 -8.00 12.50 -6.39
CA GLN A 97 -8.63 13.63 -5.72
C GLN A 97 -7.72 14.25 -4.66
N HIS A 98 -6.91 13.43 -3.97
CA HIS A 98 -6.11 13.91 -2.84
C HIS A 98 -4.59 13.90 -3.10
N GLY A 99 -4.14 13.44 -4.29
CA GLY A 99 -2.76 13.54 -4.72
C GLY A 99 -1.76 12.76 -3.85
N PHE A 100 -2.22 11.73 -3.13
CA PHE A 100 -1.31 10.95 -2.28
C PHE A 100 -0.24 10.27 -3.12
N ALA A 101 1.02 10.58 -2.87
CA ALA A 101 2.17 10.09 -3.63
C ALA A 101 2.91 8.91 -2.96
N GLY A 102 2.56 8.55 -1.71
CA GLY A 102 3.17 7.45 -0.97
C GLY A 102 2.73 6.06 -1.46
N ASP A 103 3.16 5.01 -0.76
CA ASP A 103 2.75 3.64 -1.08
C ASP A 103 1.27 3.41 -0.73
N LEU A 104 0.47 2.92 -1.67
CA LEU A 104 -0.87 2.37 -1.43
C LEU A 104 -0.77 0.85 -1.52
N ARG A 105 -0.99 0.20 -0.40
CA ARG A 105 -0.84 -1.24 -0.25
C ARG A 105 -2.18 -1.93 -0.11
N ALA A 106 -2.46 -2.89 -0.98
CA ALA A 106 -3.58 -3.79 -0.79
C ALA A 106 -3.21 -4.91 0.18
N THR A 107 -4.12 -5.21 1.12
CA THR A 107 -3.96 -6.28 2.11
C THR A 107 -5.23 -7.12 2.24
N GLY A 108 -5.13 -8.33 2.81
CA GLY A 108 -6.27 -9.20 3.04
C GLY A 108 -6.52 -10.19 1.90
N HIS A 109 -7.78 -10.41 1.56
CA HIS A 109 -8.19 -11.37 0.53
C HIS A 109 -8.05 -10.80 -0.90
N VAL A 110 -6.81 -10.66 -1.34
CA VAL A 110 -6.48 -10.25 -2.71
C VAL A 110 -6.12 -11.46 -3.55
N LEU A 111 -6.66 -11.55 -4.76
CA LEU A 111 -6.39 -12.64 -5.70
C LEU A 111 -5.52 -12.16 -6.87
N PRO A 112 -4.75 -13.07 -7.50
CA PRO A 112 -3.85 -12.71 -8.61
C PRO A 112 -4.56 -12.03 -9.79
N ASP A 113 -5.80 -12.43 -10.11
CA ASP A 113 -6.60 -11.83 -11.20
C ASP A 113 -7.03 -10.38 -10.93
N GLN A 114 -7.03 -9.96 -9.67
CA GLN A 114 -7.30 -8.57 -9.28
C GLN A 114 -6.07 -7.66 -9.39
N TYR A 115 -4.87 -8.23 -9.48
CA TYR A 115 -3.63 -7.48 -9.38
C TYR A 115 -3.56 -6.30 -10.36
N VAL A 116 -3.85 -6.53 -11.63
CA VAL A 116 -3.84 -5.47 -12.64
C VAL A 116 -4.92 -4.40 -12.37
N ALA A 117 -6.10 -4.80 -11.92
CA ALA A 117 -7.16 -3.86 -11.56
C ALA A 117 -6.76 -2.99 -10.36
N LEU A 118 -6.07 -3.56 -9.38
CA LEU A 118 -5.51 -2.82 -8.24
C LEU A 118 -4.50 -1.77 -8.71
N LEU A 119 -3.56 -2.15 -9.57
CA LEU A 119 -2.56 -1.21 -10.12
C LEU A 119 -3.24 -0.05 -10.87
N ARG A 120 -4.29 -0.33 -11.67
CA ARG A 120 -5.06 0.70 -12.37
C ARG A 120 -5.79 1.67 -11.45
N CYS A 121 -6.10 1.27 -10.23
CA CYS A 121 -6.68 2.15 -9.22
C CYS A 121 -5.64 2.91 -8.40
N GLY A 122 -4.35 2.71 -8.67
CA GLY A 122 -3.27 3.43 -8.01
C GLY A 122 -2.64 2.70 -6.84
N ILE A 123 -2.99 1.43 -6.59
CA ILE A 123 -2.26 0.57 -5.67
C ILE A 123 -0.85 0.37 -6.21
N THR A 124 0.15 0.47 -5.35
CA THR A 124 1.57 0.33 -5.69
C THR A 124 2.21 -0.93 -5.13
N SER A 125 1.58 -1.53 -4.14
CA SER A 125 2.05 -2.81 -3.58
C SER A 125 0.90 -3.69 -3.08
N VAL A 126 1.14 -4.99 -3.04
CA VAL A 126 0.20 -6.00 -2.54
C VAL A 126 0.88 -6.87 -1.52
N ALA A 127 0.32 -6.97 -0.32
CA ALA A 127 0.74 -7.94 0.68
C ALA A 127 0.24 -9.32 0.25
N LEU A 128 1.17 -10.20 -0.10
CA LEU A 128 0.83 -11.52 -0.59
C LEU A 128 0.36 -12.43 0.55
N PRO A 129 -0.67 -13.27 0.30
CA PRO A 129 -1.04 -14.33 1.23
C PRO A 129 0.13 -15.27 1.52
N GLU A 130 0.10 -15.92 2.67
CA GLU A 130 1.08 -16.95 2.99
C GLU A 130 1.02 -18.09 1.97
N GLY A 131 2.19 -18.53 1.50
CA GLY A 131 2.28 -19.56 0.46
C GLY A 131 1.90 -19.11 -0.97
N ALA A 132 1.69 -17.82 -1.20
CA ALA A 132 1.38 -17.32 -2.54
C ALA A 132 2.51 -17.62 -3.53
N ASP A 133 2.16 -18.16 -4.69
CA ASP A 133 3.08 -18.34 -5.81
C ASP A 133 3.26 -17.01 -6.57
N VAL A 134 4.39 -16.36 -6.40
CA VAL A 134 4.73 -15.09 -7.06
C VAL A 134 4.67 -15.19 -8.58
N ALA A 135 4.98 -16.35 -9.16
CA ALA A 135 4.95 -16.53 -10.61
C ALA A 135 3.54 -16.37 -11.18
N VAL A 136 2.51 -16.83 -10.43
CA VAL A 136 1.12 -16.65 -10.83
C VAL A 136 0.73 -15.18 -10.88
N TRP A 137 1.17 -14.39 -9.90
CA TRP A 137 0.92 -12.95 -9.86
C TRP A 137 1.62 -12.20 -11.00
N ARG A 138 2.90 -12.53 -11.26
CA ARG A 138 3.66 -11.96 -12.38
C ARG A 138 3.01 -12.26 -13.72
N ALA A 139 2.55 -13.48 -13.92
CA ALA A 139 1.88 -13.87 -15.16
C ALA A 139 0.63 -13.03 -15.46
N MET A 140 -0.05 -12.47 -14.45
CA MET A 140 -1.16 -11.54 -14.68
C MET A 140 -0.68 -10.21 -15.25
N LEU A 141 0.47 -9.70 -14.77
CA LEU A 141 1.07 -8.47 -15.28
C LEU A 141 1.55 -8.66 -16.73
N ASP A 142 2.31 -9.74 -17.00
CA ASP A 142 2.87 -10.05 -18.31
C ASP A 142 1.79 -10.20 -19.39
N ARG A 143 0.66 -10.82 -19.08
CA ARG A 143 -0.49 -10.96 -19.99
C ARG A 143 -1.05 -9.61 -20.43
N HIS A 144 -1.11 -8.64 -19.50
CA HIS A 144 -1.61 -7.31 -19.82
C HIS A 144 -0.63 -6.47 -20.60
N GLU A 145 0.66 -6.58 -20.33
CA GLU A 145 1.70 -5.91 -21.11
C GLU A 145 1.75 -6.42 -22.55
N THR A 146 1.57 -7.73 -22.76
CA THR A 146 1.57 -8.37 -24.08
C THR A 146 0.31 -8.01 -24.88
N SER A 147 -0.83 -7.74 -24.24
CA SER A 147 -2.08 -7.36 -24.90
C SER A 147 -2.13 -5.91 -25.41
N GLY A 148 -1.03 -5.15 -25.23
CA GLY A 148 -0.93 -3.77 -25.72
C GLY A 148 -1.67 -2.73 -24.88
N ASP A 149 -2.13 -3.12 -23.69
CA ASP A 149 -2.75 -2.22 -22.72
C ASP A 149 -1.78 -2.01 -21.52
N PRO A 150 -0.81 -1.09 -21.65
CA PRO A 150 0.24 -0.94 -20.67
C PRO A 150 -0.32 -0.34 -19.38
N VAL A 151 -0.46 -1.18 -18.36
CA VAL A 151 -0.88 -0.78 -17.00
C VAL A 151 0.02 0.34 -16.46
N THR A 152 1.30 0.28 -16.79
CA THR A 152 2.33 1.21 -16.30
C THR A 152 2.40 2.53 -17.07
N ARG A 153 1.93 2.59 -18.34
CA ARG A 153 1.93 3.82 -19.14
C ARG A 153 0.83 4.80 -18.79
N ALA A 154 -0.30 4.30 -18.31
CA ALA A 154 -1.48 5.12 -18.06
C ALA A 154 -1.47 5.89 -16.74
N LEU A 155 -0.51 5.62 -15.84
CA LEU A 155 -0.52 6.13 -14.48
C LEU A 155 0.79 6.87 -14.15
N PRO A 156 0.87 8.20 -14.45
CA PRO A 156 2.08 9.00 -14.18
C PRO A 156 2.57 8.94 -12.74
N PHE A 157 1.67 8.67 -11.80
CA PHE A 157 1.99 8.53 -10.37
C PHE A 157 2.69 7.20 -10.03
N LEU A 158 2.50 6.14 -10.83
CA LEU A 158 3.23 4.88 -10.60
C LEU A 158 4.72 5.02 -10.91
N ARG A 159 5.10 5.94 -11.81
CA ARG A 159 6.51 6.23 -12.09
C ARG A 159 7.22 7.02 -10.98
N ARG A 160 6.47 7.74 -10.14
CA ARG A 160 7.00 8.55 -9.03
C ARG A 160 7.05 7.84 -7.70
N ALA A 161 6.33 6.74 -7.54
CA ALA A 161 6.42 5.88 -6.37
C ALA A 161 7.66 4.97 -6.43
N ALA A 162 8.81 5.51 -6.79
CA ALA A 162 10.07 4.97 -6.32
C ALA A 162 10.00 5.06 -4.79
N LEU A 163 9.90 3.91 -4.15
CA LEU A 163 9.89 3.81 -2.69
C LEU A 163 11.01 4.70 -2.14
N PRO A 164 10.75 5.56 -1.14
CA PRO A 164 11.74 6.51 -0.63
C PRO A 164 12.94 5.85 0.08
N PHE A 165 13.05 4.54 -0.03
CA PHE A 165 14.18 3.77 0.47
C PHE A 165 14.83 3.04 -0.70
N GLY A 166 15.76 3.73 -1.36
CA GLY A 166 16.67 3.12 -2.31
C GLY A 166 17.29 1.88 -1.70
N ILE A 167 17.13 0.77 -2.41
CA ILE A 167 17.96 -0.41 -2.25
C ILE A 167 19.33 0.00 -2.80
N GLY A 168 20.14 0.58 -1.94
CA GLY A 168 21.56 0.73 -2.21
C GLY A 168 22.22 -0.62 -1.99
N GLY A 169 22.88 -1.12 -3.06
CA GLY A 169 23.96 -2.07 -3.10
C GLY A 169 23.79 -3.41 -2.40
#